data_28322c8bef27bf947155cea6c4742100
#
_entry.id   28322c8bef27bf947155cea6c4742100
#
_cell.length_a   1.000
_cell.length_b   1.000
_cell.length_c   1.000
_cell.angle_alpha   90.00
_cell.angle_beta   90.00
_cell.angle_gamma   90.00
#
_symmetry.space_group_name_H-M   'P 1'
#
loop_
_entity.id
_entity.type
_entity.pdbx_description
1 polymer ?
#
loop_
_entity_poly.entity_id
_entity_poly.type
_entity_poly.pdbx_seq_one_letter_code
_entity_poly.pdbx_strand_id
1 'polypeptide(L)'
;MIFYHFVLIYFGIIFLLLILFRIVEPAYMMIFNKPLYLYLYLFPKKLSKNQKQILEKEFPFFNKLTKKKKIYFEHRVSSFIKHYKFIGKEEIIVTDQMMIMIASTYIMLTFGMRHYLINKFRTIIIYPNAYFSTSNQQYHKGEFNPIMKAVAFSWKHFEEGFEIDNDNLNLGIHEFSHVIHHHSIRNNDGSSLSFKKHYEAIMNEVNHPTNKQRLIDSNYFRIY
;
A
#
# COMPACT_ATOMS: atom_id res chain seq x y z
N MET A 1 33.13 35.05 21.27
CA MET A 1 33.35 35.06 19.81
C MET A 1 33.50 33.68 19.20
N ILE A 2 34.38 32.81 19.71
CA ILE A 2 34.63 31.46 19.20
C ILE A 2 33.35 30.58 19.16
N PHE A 3 32.52 30.61 20.18
CA PHE A 3 31.27 29.84 20.27
C PHE A 3 30.28 30.16 19.10
N TYR A 4 30.14 31.43 18.73
CA TYR A 4 29.30 31.86 17.62
C TYR A 4 29.77 31.30 16.27
N HIS A 5 31.08 31.21 16.05
CA HIS A 5 31.62 30.62 14.82
C HIS A 5 31.31 29.13 14.72
N PHE A 6 31.39 28.38 15.82
CA PHE A 6 31.02 26.96 15.83
C PHE A 6 29.52 26.77 15.53
N VAL A 7 28.66 27.61 16.11
CA VAL A 7 27.21 27.56 15.84
C VAL A 7 26.91 27.86 14.37
N LEU A 8 27.54 28.90 13.81
CA LEU A 8 27.35 29.25 12.38
C LEU A 8 27.85 28.13 11.45
N ILE A 9 29.02 27.54 11.75
CA ILE A 9 29.55 26.41 10.96
C ILE A 9 28.60 25.21 11.04
N TYR A 10 28.08 24.88 12.22
CA TYR A 10 27.14 23.79 12.41
C TYR A 10 25.85 23.97 11.60
N PHE A 11 25.24 25.16 11.68
CA PHE A 11 24.04 25.47 10.88
C PHE A 11 24.35 25.53 9.39
N GLY A 12 25.53 26.03 8.99
CA GLY A 12 25.98 26.03 7.59
C GLY A 12 26.13 24.62 7.03
N ILE A 13 26.70 23.70 7.80
CA ILE A 13 26.82 22.28 7.42
C ILE A 13 25.43 21.63 7.28
N ILE A 14 24.53 21.84 8.24
CA ILE A 14 23.16 21.31 8.16
C ILE A 14 22.45 21.87 6.92
N PHE A 15 22.55 23.15 6.67
CA PHE A 15 21.93 23.79 5.51
C PHE A 15 22.48 23.23 4.19
N LEU A 16 23.81 23.05 4.12
CA LEU A 16 24.47 22.45 2.96
C LEU A 16 23.99 21.00 2.75
N LEU A 17 23.88 20.21 3.81
CA LEU A 17 23.38 18.82 3.74
C LEU A 17 21.92 18.79 3.27
N LEU A 18 21.06 19.72 3.72
CA LEU A 18 19.68 19.80 3.30
C LEU A 18 19.57 20.16 1.80
N ILE A 19 20.38 21.12 1.32
CA ILE A 19 20.42 21.46 -0.11
C ILE A 19 20.93 20.28 -0.94
N LEU A 20 22.03 19.65 -0.50
CA LEU A 20 22.62 18.51 -1.19
C LEU A 20 21.59 17.36 -1.30
N PHE A 21 20.84 17.11 -0.24
CA PHE A 21 19.78 16.11 -0.22
C PHE A 21 18.61 16.49 -1.17
N ARG A 22 18.24 17.78 -1.22
CA ARG A 22 17.20 18.31 -2.11
C ARG A 22 17.57 18.22 -3.60
N ILE A 23 18.86 18.22 -3.93
CA ILE A 23 19.37 18.15 -5.31
C ILE A 23 19.71 16.71 -5.68
N VAL A 24 20.49 16.05 -4.83
CA VAL A 24 21.01 14.69 -5.13
C VAL A 24 19.90 13.66 -5.25
N GLU A 25 18.90 13.74 -4.39
CA GLU A 25 17.82 12.75 -4.44
C GLU A 25 16.96 12.84 -5.70
N PRO A 26 16.44 14.02 -6.13
CA PRO A 26 15.74 14.12 -7.39
C PRO A 26 16.61 13.71 -8.59
N ALA A 27 17.87 14.12 -8.63
CA ALA A 27 18.80 13.72 -9.69
C ALA A 27 19.00 12.18 -9.73
N TYR A 28 19.19 11.56 -8.57
CA TYR A 28 19.29 10.11 -8.46
C TYR A 28 18.02 9.42 -8.95
N MET A 29 16.85 9.94 -8.56
CA MET A 29 15.56 9.41 -9.00
C MET A 29 15.36 9.55 -10.51
N MET A 30 15.79 10.66 -11.12
CA MET A 30 15.72 10.86 -12.58
C MET A 30 16.61 9.86 -13.34
N ILE A 31 17.82 9.60 -12.83
CA ILE A 31 18.79 8.71 -13.50
C ILE A 31 18.44 7.25 -13.32
N PHE A 32 18.10 6.84 -12.09
CA PHE A 32 17.93 5.42 -11.72
C PHE A 32 16.47 4.97 -11.61
N ASN A 33 15.50 5.86 -11.77
CA ASN A 33 14.05 5.59 -11.60
C ASN A 33 13.67 4.93 -10.26
N LYS A 34 14.45 5.21 -9.21
CA LYS A 34 14.22 4.68 -7.87
C LYS A 34 14.68 5.69 -6.81
N PRO A 35 14.04 5.73 -5.64
CA PRO A 35 14.47 6.61 -4.56
C PRO A 35 15.84 6.20 -4.03
N LEU A 36 16.62 7.18 -3.54
CA LEU A 36 17.93 6.95 -2.93
C LEU A 36 17.83 6.00 -1.72
N TYR A 37 16.76 6.11 -0.95
CA TYR A 37 16.45 5.18 0.13
C TYR A 37 14.94 4.92 0.20
N LEU A 38 14.57 3.71 0.63
CA LEU A 38 13.16 3.32 0.85
C LEU A 38 12.84 3.21 2.33
N TYR A 39 13.80 2.77 3.12
CA TYR A 39 13.61 2.41 4.51
C TYR A 39 14.64 3.16 5.36
N LEU A 40 14.17 4.11 6.16
CA LEU A 40 14.96 4.79 7.16
C LEU A 40 14.17 4.81 8.47
N TYR A 41 14.31 3.75 9.26
CA TYR A 41 13.64 3.60 10.54
C TYR A 41 14.67 3.44 11.64
N LEU A 42 14.92 4.51 12.41
CA LEU A 42 15.84 4.49 13.56
C LEU A 42 15.27 3.61 14.68
N PHE A 43 13.96 3.68 14.89
CA PHE A 43 13.22 2.90 15.90
C PHE A 43 12.04 2.19 15.25
N PRO A 44 12.26 1.01 14.65
CA PRO A 44 11.19 0.27 14.01
C PRO A 44 10.11 -0.13 15.01
N LYS A 45 8.86 0.16 14.71
CA LYS A 45 7.70 -0.30 15.49
C LYS A 45 7.58 -1.81 15.37
N LYS A 46 7.12 -2.45 16.43
CA LYS A 46 6.83 -3.89 16.46
C LYS A 46 5.35 -4.12 16.61
N LEU A 47 4.90 -5.26 16.13
CA LEU A 47 3.58 -5.81 16.39
C LEU A 47 3.54 -6.43 17.78
N SER A 48 2.34 -6.65 18.34
CA SER A 48 2.18 -7.50 19.51
C SER A 48 2.59 -8.95 19.18
N LYS A 49 2.86 -9.75 20.19
CA LYS A 49 3.23 -11.16 19.99
C LYS A 49 2.16 -11.93 19.22
N ASN A 50 0.88 -11.74 19.55
CA ASN A 50 -0.25 -12.33 18.87
C ASN A 50 -0.33 -11.90 17.40
N GLN A 51 -0.29 -10.60 17.14
CA GLN A 51 -0.33 -10.04 15.77
C GLN A 51 0.80 -10.55 14.90
N LYS A 52 2.01 -10.71 15.47
CA LYS A 52 3.15 -11.24 14.76
C LYS A 52 2.98 -12.72 14.41
N GLN A 53 2.42 -13.51 15.32
CA GLN A 53 2.10 -14.91 15.05
C GLN A 53 1.08 -15.06 13.91
N ILE A 54 0.04 -14.21 13.90
CA ILE A 54 -0.93 -14.17 12.81
C ILE A 54 -0.23 -13.83 11.48
N LEU A 55 0.62 -12.81 11.46
CA LEU A 55 1.36 -12.40 10.26
C LEU A 55 2.24 -13.53 9.72
N GLU A 56 2.96 -14.23 10.60
CA GLU A 56 3.83 -15.36 10.23
C GLU A 56 3.05 -16.56 9.71
N LYS A 57 1.86 -16.82 10.26
CA LYS A 57 1.02 -17.95 9.88
C LYS A 57 0.24 -17.68 8.58
N GLU A 58 -0.43 -16.54 8.51
CA GLU A 58 -1.44 -16.26 7.48
C GLU A 58 -0.91 -15.52 6.25
N PHE A 59 0.35 -14.99 6.28
CA PHE A 59 0.85 -14.15 5.21
C PHE A 59 2.17 -14.68 4.59
N PRO A 60 2.11 -15.58 3.61
CA PRO A 60 3.29 -16.26 3.03
C PRO A 60 4.33 -15.31 2.45
N PHE A 61 3.92 -14.15 1.90
CA PHE A 61 4.83 -13.12 1.41
C PHE A 61 5.83 -12.66 2.49
N PHE A 62 5.36 -12.46 3.73
CA PHE A 62 6.21 -12.08 4.84
C PHE A 62 7.31 -13.11 5.09
N ASN A 63 6.98 -14.40 5.00
CA ASN A 63 7.92 -15.48 5.27
C ASN A 63 9.06 -15.54 4.24
N LYS A 64 8.82 -15.13 3.00
CA LYS A 64 9.81 -15.05 1.91
C LYS A 64 10.78 -13.86 2.06
N LEU A 65 10.51 -12.92 2.96
CA LEU A 65 11.36 -11.75 3.16
C LEU A 65 12.64 -12.08 3.94
N THR A 66 13.74 -11.37 3.62
CA THR A 66 14.97 -11.42 4.44
C THR A 66 14.73 -10.88 5.85
N LYS A 67 15.55 -11.26 6.82
CA LYS A 67 15.44 -10.80 8.23
C LYS A 67 15.29 -9.26 8.33
N LYS A 68 16.10 -8.50 7.59
CA LYS A 68 16.03 -7.03 7.57
C LYS A 68 14.72 -6.52 6.99
N LYS A 69 14.26 -7.10 5.90
CA LYS A 69 12.98 -6.73 5.25
C LYS A 69 11.78 -7.10 6.12
N LYS A 70 11.84 -8.19 6.89
CA LYS A 70 10.80 -8.55 7.87
C LYS A 70 10.62 -7.46 8.94
N ILE A 71 11.71 -6.90 9.47
CA ILE A 71 11.64 -5.78 10.43
C ILE A 71 10.95 -4.56 9.81
N TYR A 72 11.26 -4.24 8.57
CA TYR A 72 10.65 -3.10 7.88
C TYR A 72 9.18 -3.35 7.55
N PHE A 73 8.84 -4.56 7.15
CA PHE A 73 7.46 -4.94 6.89
C PHE A 73 6.61 -4.87 8.16
N GLU A 74 7.08 -5.46 9.24
CA GLU A 74 6.45 -5.42 10.57
C GLU A 74 6.23 -3.96 11.03
N HIS A 75 7.25 -3.10 10.90
CA HIS A 75 7.13 -1.68 11.21
C HIS A 75 6.01 -1.00 10.41
N ARG A 76 5.93 -1.28 9.11
CA ARG A 76 4.92 -0.67 8.24
C ARG A 76 3.53 -1.19 8.52
N VAL A 77 3.35 -2.47 8.76
CA VAL A 77 2.06 -3.07 9.17
C VAL A 77 1.60 -2.45 10.49
N SER A 78 2.47 -2.40 11.50
CA SER A 78 2.15 -1.74 12.78
C SER A 78 1.80 -0.25 12.60
N SER A 79 2.49 0.44 11.70
CA SER A 79 2.21 1.85 11.41
C SER A 79 0.88 2.03 10.69
N PHE A 80 0.53 1.15 9.75
CA PHE A 80 -0.75 1.14 9.05
C PHE A 80 -1.92 0.97 10.02
N ILE A 81 -1.87 -0.05 10.87
CA ILE A 81 -2.93 -0.33 11.86
C ILE A 81 -3.16 0.87 12.80
N LYS A 82 -2.07 1.58 13.17
CA LYS A 82 -2.16 2.78 14.03
C LYS A 82 -2.63 4.03 13.29
N HIS A 83 -2.43 4.08 11.97
CA HIS A 83 -2.74 5.27 11.16
C HIS A 83 -4.18 5.30 10.67
N TYR A 84 -4.72 4.15 10.30
CA TYR A 84 -6.08 4.05 9.75
C TYR A 84 -7.07 3.53 10.79
N LYS A 85 -8.31 4.04 10.71
CA LYS A 85 -9.40 3.62 11.57
C LYS A 85 -10.08 2.39 10.98
N PHE A 86 -10.23 1.34 11.76
CA PHE A 86 -10.99 0.14 11.39
C PHE A 86 -12.37 0.18 12.03
N ILE A 87 -13.41 -0.08 11.25
CA ILE A 87 -14.81 -0.07 11.67
C ILE A 87 -15.49 -1.34 11.16
N GLY A 88 -16.02 -2.14 12.08
CA GLY A 88 -16.96 -3.22 11.76
C GLY A 88 -18.36 -2.68 11.52
N LYS A 89 -19.07 -3.26 10.60
CA LYS A 89 -20.50 -3.02 10.30
C LYS A 89 -21.28 -4.31 10.42
N GLU A 90 -22.60 -4.21 10.56
CA GLU A 90 -23.46 -5.39 10.67
C GLU A 90 -22.99 -6.35 11.77
N GLU A 91 -22.72 -5.79 12.96
CA GLU A 91 -22.31 -6.51 14.18
C GLU A 91 -20.95 -7.23 14.11
N ILE A 92 -20.19 -7.14 13.00
CA ILE A 92 -18.89 -7.76 12.94
C ILE A 92 -17.91 -7.04 13.89
N ILE A 93 -17.23 -7.81 14.73
CA ILE A 93 -16.18 -7.33 15.61
C ILE A 93 -14.85 -7.41 14.88
N VAL A 94 -14.17 -6.28 14.76
CA VAL A 94 -12.85 -6.22 14.10
C VAL A 94 -11.81 -6.96 14.96
N THR A 95 -11.21 -7.98 14.39
CA THR A 95 -10.20 -8.82 15.05
C THR A 95 -8.77 -8.42 14.65
N ASP A 96 -7.77 -8.88 15.43
CA ASP A 96 -6.36 -8.76 15.07
C ASP A 96 -6.05 -9.43 13.71
N GLN A 97 -6.69 -10.56 13.40
CA GLN A 97 -6.54 -11.24 12.12
C GLN A 97 -6.96 -10.33 10.95
N MET A 98 -8.15 -9.73 11.04
CA MET A 98 -8.63 -8.81 10.02
C MET A 98 -7.67 -7.63 9.82
N MET A 99 -7.24 -7.01 10.91
CA MET A 99 -6.31 -5.87 10.85
C MET A 99 -4.97 -6.25 10.23
N ILE A 100 -4.40 -7.39 10.62
CA ILE A 100 -3.11 -7.86 10.10
C ILE A 100 -3.21 -8.23 8.63
N MET A 101 -4.23 -8.98 8.21
CA MET A 101 -4.39 -9.42 6.83
C MET A 101 -4.60 -8.22 5.88
N ILE A 102 -5.49 -7.31 6.23
CA ILE A 102 -5.76 -6.10 5.44
C ILE A 102 -4.52 -5.19 5.38
N ALA A 103 -3.88 -4.93 6.52
CA ALA A 103 -2.68 -4.11 6.57
C ALA A 103 -1.52 -4.73 5.78
N SER A 104 -1.33 -6.04 5.88
CA SER A 104 -0.27 -6.75 5.18
C SER A 104 -0.45 -6.74 3.68
N THR A 105 -1.69 -6.89 3.18
CA THR A 105 -2.00 -6.77 1.76
C THR A 105 -1.65 -5.39 1.22
N TYR A 106 -2.04 -4.34 1.92
CA TYR A 106 -1.69 -2.97 1.54
C TYR A 106 -0.17 -2.72 1.57
N ILE A 107 0.50 -3.17 2.63
CA ILE A 107 1.96 -2.99 2.77
C ILE A 107 2.72 -3.81 1.74
N MET A 108 2.25 -4.99 1.35
CA MET A 108 2.84 -5.77 0.26
C MET A 108 2.84 -4.97 -1.04
N LEU A 109 1.72 -4.38 -1.43
CA LEU A 109 1.58 -3.56 -2.64
C LEU A 109 2.44 -2.29 -2.59
N THR A 110 2.57 -1.68 -1.41
CA THR A 110 3.29 -0.41 -1.23
C THR A 110 4.71 -0.59 -0.69
N PHE A 111 5.22 -1.84 -0.62
CA PHE A 111 6.51 -2.11 0.03
C PHE A 111 7.69 -1.43 -0.68
N GLY A 112 7.60 -1.23 -1.99
CA GLY A 112 8.56 -0.47 -2.78
C GLY A 112 8.37 1.06 -2.73
N MET A 113 7.34 1.57 -2.05
CA MET A 113 7.07 3.02 -1.97
C MET A 113 7.67 3.61 -0.69
N ARG A 114 8.23 4.82 -0.78
CA ARG A 114 8.70 5.57 0.40
C ARG A 114 7.51 6.09 1.21
N HIS A 115 6.60 6.78 0.55
CA HIS A 115 5.38 7.33 1.13
C HIS A 115 4.26 6.30 1.01
N TYR A 116 4.28 5.28 1.87
CA TYR A 116 3.34 4.18 1.83
C TYR A 116 2.02 4.46 2.56
N LEU A 117 1.97 5.41 3.50
CA LEU A 117 0.71 5.83 4.14
C LEU A 117 0.05 6.91 3.29
N ILE A 118 -0.89 6.49 2.46
CA ILE A 118 -1.57 7.36 1.49
C ILE A 118 -2.80 8.01 2.13
N ASN A 119 -2.86 9.34 2.16
CA ASN A 119 -3.98 10.10 2.75
C ASN A 119 -5.24 10.18 1.86
N LYS A 120 -5.44 9.24 0.93
CA LYS A 120 -6.64 9.19 0.07
C LYS A 120 -7.80 8.48 0.75
N PHE A 121 -7.53 7.71 1.79
CA PHE A 121 -8.51 7.16 2.70
C PHE A 121 -8.04 7.30 4.16
N ARG A 122 -8.95 7.15 5.09
CA ARG A 122 -8.68 7.21 6.55
C ARG A 122 -9.35 6.08 7.30
N THR A 123 -10.35 5.47 6.67
CA THR A 123 -11.19 4.46 7.30
C THR A 123 -11.21 3.20 6.46
N ILE A 124 -11.09 2.07 7.15
CA ILE A 124 -11.32 0.75 6.60
C ILE A 124 -12.61 0.23 7.24
N ILE A 125 -13.58 -0.07 6.40
CA ILE A 125 -14.90 -0.56 6.81
C ILE A 125 -14.96 -2.05 6.48
N ILE A 126 -15.36 -2.87 7.45
CA ILE A 126 -15.44 -4.32 7.31
C ILE A 126 -16.88 -4.75 7.51
N TYR A 127 -17.43 -5.40 6.49
CA TYR A 127 -18.73 -6.06 6.52
C TYR A 127 -18.55 -7.58 6.60
N PRO A 128 -19.45 -8.34 7.22
CA PRO A 128 -19.33 -9.82 7.24
C PRO A 128 -19.46 -10.42 5.84
N ASN A 129 -20.40 -9.93 5.03
CA ASN A 129 -20.71 -10.40 3.68
C ASN A 129 -20.72 -9.24 2.68
N ALA A 130 -21.13 -9.51 1.42
CA ALA A 130 -21.44 -8.48 0.45
C ALA A 130 -22.50 -7.52 1.03
N TYR A 131 -22.30 -6.23 0.83
CA TYR A 131 -23.13 -5.17 1.43
C TYR A 131 -23.74 -4.28 0.35
N PHE A 132 -24.86 -3.66 0.67
CA PHE A 132 -25.52 -2.70 -0.22
C PHE A 132 -24.86 -1.32 -0.07
N SER A 133 -24.26 -0.83 -1.16
CA SER A 133 -23.68 0.53 -1.20
C SER A 133 -24.75 1.54 -1.55
N THR A 134 -24.96 2.51 -0.66
CA THR A 134 -25.90 3.62 -0.89
C THR A 134 -25.38 4.63 -1.90
N SER A 135 -24.08 4.58 -2.24
CA SER A 135 -23.45 5.50 -3.20
C SER A 135 -23.88 5.25 -4.63
N ASN A 136 -24.06 4.00 -5.02
CA ASN A 136 -24.43 3.57 -6.37
C ASN A 136 -25.62 2.59 -6.42
N GLN A 137 -26.24 2.31 -5.27
CA GLN A 137 -27.40 1.44 -5.12
C GLN A 137 -27.18 0.01 -5.65
N GLN A 138 -26.01 -0.55 -5.41
CA GLN A 138 -25.63 -1.90 -5.82
C GLN A 138 -24.99 -2.68 -4.67
N TYR A 139 -24.98 -4.01 -4.78
CA TYR A 139 -24.26 -4.87 -3.87
C TYR A 139 -22.78 -4.94 -4.24
N HIS A 140 -21.93 -4.74 -3.26
CA HIS A 140 -20.48 -4.79 -3.41
C HIS A 140 -19.83 -5.81 -2.48
N LYS A 141 -18.74 -6.41 -2.95
CA LYS A 141 -17.81 -7.20 -2.13
C LYS A 141 -16.72 -6.31 -1.53
N GLY A 142 -16.32 -5.28 -2.26
CA GLY A 142 -15.37 -4.25 -1.84
C GLY A 142 -15.64 -2.94 -2.56
N GLU A 143 -15.15 -1.83 -2.03
CA GLU A 143 -15.28 -0.51 -2.64
C GLU A 143 -14.21 0.44 -2.08
N PHE A 144 -13.44 1.07 -2.97
CA PHE A 144 -12.70 2.27 -2.61
C PHE A 144 -13.55 3.51 -2.91
N ASN A 145 -13.95 4.24 -1.87
CA ASN A 145 -14.70 5.49 -2.02
C ASN A 145 -13.84 6.70 -1.63
N PRO A 146 -13.30 7.45 -2.61
CA PRO A 146 -12.43 8.59 -2.36
C PRO A 146 -13.15 9.79 -1.74
N ILE A 147 -14.48 9.92 -1.93
CA ILE A 147 -15.30 11.01 -1.36
C ILE A 147 -15.46 10.77 0.13
N MET A 148 -15.83 9.55 0.53
CA MET A 148 -15.94 9.16 1.93
C MET A 148 -14.57 8.93 2.59
N LYS A 149 -13.50 8.91 1.81
CA LYS A 149 -12.14 8.54 2.25
C LYS A 149 -12.14 7.20 2.99
N ALA A 150 -12.78 6.21 2.40
CA ALA A 150 -12.94 4.89 2.96
C ALA A 150 -12.61 3.80 1.93
N VAL A 151 -12.13 2.67 2.45
CA VAL A 151 -12.07 1.41 1.72
C VAL A 151 -12.95 0.43 2.50
N ALA A 152 -13.90 -0.19 1.82
CA ALA A 152 -14.79 -1.17 2.42
C ALA A 152 -14.49 -2.57 1.89
N PHE A 153 -14.62 -3.57 2.75
CA PHE A 153 -14.43 -4.98 2.42
C PHE A 153 -15.53 -5.85 3.01
N SER A 154 -16.02 -6.79 2.24
CA SER A 154 -16.65 -8.00 2.75
C SER A 154 -15.57 -8.93 3.29
N TRP A 155 -15.60 -9.25 4.58
CA TRP A 155 -14.57 -10.10 5.17
C TRP A 155 -14.56 -11.50 4.56
N LYS A 156 -15.74 -12.08 4.37
CA LYS A 156 -15.88 -13.37 3.68
C LYS A 156 -15.12 -13.41 2.35
N HIS A 157 -15.36 -12.46 1.46
CA HIS A 157 -14.74 -12.43 0.14
C HIS A 157 -13.25 -12.01 0.20
N PHE A 158 -12.87 -11.28 1.25
CA PHE A 158 -11.46 -10.95 1.49
C PHE A 158 -10.67 -12.22 1.88
N GLU A 159 -11.22 -13.07 2.77
CA GLU A 159 -10.61 -14.34 3.13
C GLU A 159 -10.54 -15.32 1.95
N GLU A 160 -11.64 -15.49 1.21
CA GLU A 160 -11.69 -16.34 0.02
C GLU A 160 -10.57 -16.01 -0.98
N GLY A 161 -10.22 -14.72 -1.14
CA GLY A 161 -9.11 -14.29 -2.00
C GLY A 161 -7.71 -14.66 -1.50
N PHE A 162 -7.56 -15.23 -0.30
CA PHE A 162 -6.31 -15.76 0.23
C PHE A 162 -6.25 -17.29 0.22
N GLU A 163 -7.40 -17.96 0.11
CA GLU A 163 -7.46 -19.42 0.12
C GLU A 163 -7.11 -20.00 -1.27
N ILE A 164 -7.34 -19.25 -2.34
CA ILE A 164 -7.16 -19.71 -3.72
C ILE A 164 -6.05 -18.90 -4.39
N ASP A 165 -4.86 -19.46 -4.49
CA ASP A 165 -3.66 -18.77 -5.03
C ASP A 165 -3.76 -18.38 -6.52
N ASN A 166 -4.66 -18.97 -7.32
CA ASN A 166 -4.67 -18.89 -8.78
C ASN A 166 -5.95 -18.36 -9.42
N ASP A 167 -6.89 -17.80 -8.66
CA ASP A 167 -8.17 -17.38 -9.22
C ASP A 167 -8.23 -15.88 -9.63
N ASN A 168 -7.15 -15.13 -9.42
CA ASN A 168 -7.05 -13.69 -9.67
C ASN A 168 -8.10 -12.83 -8.91
N LEU A 169 -8.69 -13.36 -7.83
CA LEU A 169 -9.81 -12.77 -7.10
C LEU A 169 -9.42 -12.17 -5.74
N ASN A 170 -8.19 -11.71 -5.56
CA ASN A 170 -7.82 -11.10 -4.30
C ASN A 170 -8.44 -9.69 -4.15
N LEU A 171 -9.57 -9.64 -3.44
CA LEU A 171 -10.33 -8.43 -3.20
C LEU A 171 -9.48 -7.30 -2.58
N GLY A 172 -8.60 -7.66 -1.64
CA GLY A 172 -7.72 -6.69 -0.99
C GLY A 172 -6.74 -6.05 -1.97
N ILE A 173 -6.14 -6.84 -2.86
CA ILE A 173 -5.25 -6.34 -3.92
C ILE A 173 -6.04 -5.44 -4.87
N HIS A 174 -7.24 -5.84 -5.26
CA HIS A 174 -8.10 -5.09 -6.17
C HIS A 174 -8.39 -3.68 -5.63
N GLU A 175 -8.98 -3.58 -4.45
CA GLU A 175 -9.39 -2.29 -3.87
C GLU A 175 -8.19 -1.38 -3.55
N PHE A 176 -7.11 -1.95 -3.02
CA PHE A 176 -5.92 -1.16 -2.75
C PHE A 176 -5.18 -0.73 -4.03
N SER A 177 -5.32 -1.47 -5.12
CA SER A 177 -4.82 -1.02 -6.43
C SER A 177 -5.55 0.23 -6.91
N HIS A 178 -6.87 0.33 -6.69
CA HIS A 178 -7.62 1.56 -6.95
C HIS A 178 -7.12 2.74 -6.11
N VAL A 179 -6.82 2.51 -4.82
CA VAL A 179 -6.24 3.54 -3.94
C VAL A 179 -4.90 4.05 -4.48
N ILE A 180 -3.99 3.13 -4.83
CA ILE A 180 -2.66 3.45 -5.33
C ILE A 180 -2.75 4.17 -6.68
N HIS A 181 -3.58 3.69 -7.60
CA HIS A 181 -3.83 4.33 -8.88
C HIS A 181 -4.37 5.75 -8.70
N HIS A 182 -5.43 5.94 -7.91
CA HIS A 182 -6.01 7.25 -7.64
C HIS A 182 -5.02 8.22 -6.94
N HIS A 183 -4.12 7.70 -6.11
CA HIS A 183 -3.04 8.50 -5.53
C HIS A 183 -2.04 8.89 -6.59
N SER A 184 -1.56 7.94 -7.37
CA SER A 184 -0.43 8.11 -8.30
C SER A 184 -0.75 9.05 -9.46
N ILE A 185 -1.97 9.02 -10.01
CA ILE A 185 -2.36 9.93 -11.09
C ILE A 185 -2.35 11.41 -10.68
N ARG A 186 -2.52 11.71 -9.39
CA ARG A 186 -2.60 13.08 -8.84
C ARG A 186 -1.33 13.55 -8.13
N ASN A 187 -0.30 12.71 -8.07
CA ASN A 187 0.96 13.03 -7.41
C ASN A 187 2.14 12.82 -8.36
N ASN A 188 3.23 13.55 -8.10
CA ASN A 188 4.46 13.50 -8.90
C ASN A 188 5.68 13.12 -8.06
N ASP A 189 5.48 12.43 -6.92
CA ASP A 189 6.59 11.82 -6.19
C ASP A 189 7.17 10.62 -6.98
N GLY A 190 8.39 10.20 -6.63
CA GLY A 190 9.10 9.17 -7.38
C GLY A 190 8.38 7.83 -7.45
N SER A 191 7.60 7.47 -6.42
CA SER A 191 6.80 6.24 -6.44
C SER A 191 5.62 6.37 -7.39
N SER A 192 4.96 7.53 -7.42
CA SER A 192 3.86 7.82 -8.32
C SER A 192 4.30 7.88 -9.78
N LEU A 193 5.46 8.48 -10.06
CA LEU A 193 6.03 8.51 -11.41
C LEU A 193 6.39 7.10 -11.89
N SER A 194 7.02 6.29 -11.03
CA SER A 194 7.32 4.91 -11.34
C SER A 194 6.06 4.09 -11.59
N PHE A 195 5.02 4.27 -10.77
CA PHE A 195 3.73 3.60 -10.96
C PHE A 195 3.10 3.98 -12.31
N LYS A 196 3.02 5.27 -12.65
CA LYS A 196 2.46 5.76 -13.93
C LYS A 196 3.15 5.08 -15.11
N LYS A 197 4.49 5.11 -15.12
CA LYS A 197 5.29 4.50 -16.20
C LYS A 197 4.97 3.01 -16.39
N HIS A 198 4.93 2.24 -15.30
CA HIS A 198 4.63 0.81 -15.38
C HIS A 198 3.17 0.54 -15.73
N TYR A 199 2.25 1.34 -15.19
CA TYR A 199 0.82 1.25 -15.51
C TYR A 199 0.57 1.50 -17.00
N GLU A 200 1.14 2.57 -17.57
CA GLU A 200 1.05 2.87 -19.00
C GLU A 200 1.63 1.75 -19.86
N ALA A 201 2.79 1.20 -19.48
CA ALA A 201 3.39 0.08 -20.18
C ALA A 201 2.48 -1.16 -20.17
N ILE A 202 1.92 -1.52 -19.01
CA ILE A 202 0.97 -2.64 -18.88
C ILE A 202 -0.30 -2.38 -19.70
N MET A 203 -0.87 -1.16 -19.63
CA MET A 203 -2.08 -0.83 -20.39
C MET A 203 -1.85 -0.86 -21.89
N ASN A 204 -0.68 -0.46 -22.37
CA ASN A 204 -0.32 -0.56 -23.78
C ASN A 204 -0.26 -2.03 -24.23
N GLU A 205 0.34 -2.92 -23.44
CA GLU A 205 0.36 -4.36 -23.71
C GLU A 205 -1.05 -4.97 -23.66
N VAL A 206 -1.85 -4.65 -22.66
CA VAL A 206 -3.23 -5.16 -22.52
C VAL A 206 -4.14 -4.68 -23.67
N ASN A 207 -3.97 -3.43 -24.10
CA ASN A 207 -4.79 -2.85 -25.17
C ASN A 207 -4.31 -3.25 -26.57
N HIS A 208 -3.14 -3.88 -26.70
CA HIS A 208 -2.70 -4.41 -27.99
C HIS A 208 -3.71 -5.46 -28.49
N PRO A 209 -4.21 -5.38 -29.74
CA PRO A 209 -5.33 -6.23 -30.21
C PRO A 209 -5.12 -7.73 -29.99
N THR A 210 -3.93 -8.24 -30.27
CA THR A 210 -3.57 -9.65 -30.10
C THR A 210 -3.58 -10.08 -28.62
N ASN A 211 -3.04 -9.23 -27.73
CA ASN A 211 -2.99 -9.53 -26.30
C ASN A 211 -4.37 -9.43 -25.67
N LYS A 212 -5.15 -8.42 -26.07
CA LYS A 212 -6.53 -8.23 -25.62
C LYS A 212 -7.39 -9.44 -25.97
N GLN A 213 -7.28 -9.95 -27.20
CA GLN A 213 -8.03 -11.14 -27.62
C GLN A 213 -7.62 -12.38 -26.81
N ARG A 214 -6.31 -12.59 -26.61
CA ARG A 214 -5.80 -13.70 -25.78
C ARG A 214 -6.31 -13.64 -24.33
N LEU A 215 -6.36 -12.44 -23.75
CA LEU A 215 -6.87 -12.25 -22.38
C LEU A 215 -8.37 -12.53 -22.28
N ILE A 216 -9.14 -12.17 -23.31
CA ILE A 216 -10.58 -12.50 -23.41
C ILE A 216 -10.75 -14.02 -23.54
N ASP A 217 -10.03 -14.64 -24.46
CA ASP A 217 -10.13 -16.08 -24.75
C ASP A 217 -9.71 -16.96 -23.57
N SER A 218 -8.72 -16.46 -22.76
CA SER A 218 -8.27 -17.16 -21.56
C SER A 218 -9.16 -16.96 -20.33
N ASN A 219 -10.24 -16.17 -20.46
CA ASN A 219 -11.17 -15.85 -19.39
C ASN A 219 -10.49 -15.21 -18.13
N TYR A 220 -9.37 -14.50 -18.35
CA TYR A 220 -8.67 -13.79 -17.28
C TYR A 220 -9.41 -12.53 -16.81
N PHE A 221 -10.24 -11.93 -17.66
CA PHE A 221 -11.09 -10.83 -17.25
C PHE A 221 -12.37 -11.36 -16.62
N ARG A 222 -12.44 -11.29 -15.30
CA ARG A 222 -13.69 -11.50 -14.59
C ARG A 222 -14.36 -10.16 -14.36
N ILE A 223 -15.61 -10.05 -14.77
CA ILE A 223 -16.47 -8.90 -14.45
C ILE A 223 -16.92 -9.09 -13.00
N TYR A 224 -16.57 -8.14 -12.14
CA TYR A 224 -17.05 -8.07 -10.76
C TYR A 224 -18.43 -7.45 -10.72
#